data_e512ef5aa346b6f9473d4382ce2780da
#
_entry.id   e512ef5aa346b6f9473d4382ce2780da
#
_cell.length_a   1.000
_cell.length_b   1.000
_cell.length_c   1.000
_cell.angle_alpha   90.00
_cell.angle_beta   90.00
_cell.angle_gamma   90.00
#
_symmetry.space_group_name_H-M   'P 1'
#
loop_
_entity.id
_entity.type
_entity.pdbx_description
1 polymer ?
#
loop_
_entity_poly.entity_id
_entity_poly.type
_entity_poly.pdbx_seq_one_letter_code
_entity_poly.pdbx_strand_id
1 'polypeptide(L)'
;MDECKATVSPVDLSSQLVPSNNGTKVDAPFREAVGALMHLMTATRPDIAFAVGYVSRFMENPQQEHWVAVKRIFRYLQGTKSHGICYQPSDKIDFRGYSDADWAGDHADRKSTSGYAFMLLGASISWGSKKQSSVSL
;
A
#
# COMPACT_ATOMS: atom_id res chain seq x y z
N MET A 1 -9.21 0.09 -17.96
CA MET A 1 -7.83 -0.35 -17.60
C MET A 1 -7.53 -1.80 -17.97
N ASP A 2 -8.41 -2.47 -18.67
CA ASP A 2 -8.27 -3.91 -18.98
C ASP A 2 -7.08 -4.23 -19.90
N GLU A 3 -6.61 -3.29 -20.70
CA GLU A 3 -5.44 -3.44 -21.60
C GLU A 3 -4.15 -2.83 -21.08
N CYS A 4 -4.10 -2.40 -19.81
CA CYS A 4 -2.89 -1.79 -19.28
C CYS A 4 -1.80 -2.85 -18.98
N LYS A 5 -0.54 -2.53 -19.30
CA LYS A 5 0.60 -3.40 -19.00
C LYS A 5 0.73 -3.58 -17.50
N ALA A 6 0.68 -4.83 -17.02
CA ALA A 6 0.85 -5.19 -15.62
C ALA A 6 2.23 -4.77 -15.09
N THR A 7 2.33 -4.55 -13.77
CA THR A 7 3.59 -4.32 -13.07
C THR A 7 3.78 -5.39 -11.99
N VAL A 8 5.03 -5.71 -11.68
CA VAL A 8 5.39 -6.72 -10.68
C VAL A 8 5.39 -6.19 -9.24
N SER A 9 5.38 -4.86 -9.05
CA SER A 9 5.39 -4.21 -7.75
C SER A 9 4.39 -3.06 -7.69
N PRO A 10 3.61 -2.93 -6.60
CA PRO A 10 2.65 -1.84 -6.44
C PRO A 10 3.31 -0.48 -6.15
N VAL A 11 4.58 -0.47 -5.71
CA VAL A 11 5.35 0.73 -5.39
C VAL A 11 6.62 0.78 -6.22
N ASP A 12 7.03 1.98 -6.57
CA ASP A 12 8.35 2.28 -7.10
C ASP A 12 9.17 3.03 -6.04
N LEU A 13 10.07 2.31 -5.40
CA LEU A 13 10.92 2.88 -4.36
C LEU A 13 12.01 3.81 -4.90
N SER A 14 12.27 3.78 -6.21
CA SER A 14 13.24 4.67 -6.85
C SER A 14 12.71 6.10 -7.03
N SER A 15 11.39 6.26 -7.12
CA SER A 15 10.73 7.57 -7.21
C SER A 15 10.03 7.89 -5.90
N GLN A 16 10.63 8.79 -5.12
CA GLN A 16 10.02 9.23 -3.86
C GLN A 16 8.97 10.30 -4.15
N LEU A 17 7.75 10.04 -3.65
CA LEU A 17 6.68 11.02 -3.70
C LEU A 17 6.88 12.03 -2.57
N VAL A 18 6.82 13.31 -2.91
CA VAL A 18 6.93 14.40 -1.94
C VAL A 18 5.69 15.29 -1.99
N PRO A 19 5.26 15.84 -0.85
CA PRO A 19 4.27 16.90 -0.87
C PRO A 19 4.86 18.11 -1.62
N SER A 20 4.28 18.47 -2.75
CA SER A 20 4.73 19.62 -3.51
C SER A 20 3.60 20.64 -3.64
N ASN A 21 3.90 21.90 -3.42
CA ASN A 21 2.95 23.01 -3.66
C ASN A 21 3.09 23.57 -5.08
N ASN A 22 4.13 23.19 -5.81
CA ASN A 22 4.49 23.74 -7.13
C ASN A 22 4.24 22.76 -8.29
N GLY A 23 3.75 21.55 -8.02
CA GLY A 23 3.45 20.58 -9.06
C GLY A 23 2.10 20.85 -9.75
N THR A 24 1.89 20.19 -10.89
CA THR A 24 0.63 20.24 -11.60
C THR A 24 -0.44 19.49 -10.81
N LYS A 25 -1.45 20.21 -10.33
CA LYS A 25 -2.62 19.62 -9.69
C LYS A 25 -3.29 18.64 -10.65
N VAL A 26 -3.61 17.46 -10.17
CA VAL A 26 -4.26 16.45 -11.00
C VAL A 26 -5.77 16.71 -11.06
N ASP A 27 -6.30 16.71 -12.28
CA ASP A 27 -7.75 16.67 -12.53
C ASP A 27 -8.15 15.21 -12.80
N ALA A 28 -8.27 14.44 -11.73
CA ALA A 28 -8.60 13.02 -11.77
C ALA A 28 -9.32 12.62 -10.48
N PRO A 29 -10.13 11.54 -10.47
CA PRO A 29 -10.85 11.04 -9.29
C PRO A 29 -9.90 10.38 -8.29
N PHE A 30 -8.92 11.12 -7.78
CA PHE A 30 -7.86 10.60 -6.93
C PHE A 30 -8.41 10.02 -5.62
N ARG A 31 -9.32 10.76 -4.95
CA ARG A 31 -9.90 10.33 -3.66
C ARG A 31 -10.74 9.06 -3.81
N GLU A 32 -11.56 8.99 -4.85
CA GLU A 32 -12.38 7.82 -5.16
C GLU A 32 -11.50 6.59 -5.45
N ALA A 33 -10.46 6.78 -6.25
CA ALA A 33 -9.52 5.72 -6.59
C ALA A 33 -8.78 5.20 -5.33
N VAL A 34 -8.27 6.09 -4.49
CA VAL A 34 -7.61 5.71 -3.23
C VAL A 34 -8.60 5.07 -2.27
N GLY A 35 -9.84 5.57 -2.17
CA GLY A 35 -10.90 4.98 -1.35
C GLY A 35 -11.22 3.53 -1.75
N ALA A 36 -11.33 3.25 -3.06
CA ALA A 36 -11.52 1.90 -3.57
C ALA A 36 -10.34 0.97 -3.22
N LEU A 37 -9.10 1.48 -3.36
CA LEU A 37 -7.90 0.74 -2.98
C LEU A 37 -7.82 0.48 -1.47
N MET A 38 -8.23 1.44 -0.63
CA MET A 38 -8.33 1.27 0.82
C MET A 38 -9.29 0.14 1.21
N HIS A 39 -10.43 0.05 0.53
CA HIS A 39 -11.37 -1.06 0.73
C HIS A 39 -10.72 -2.41 0.40
N LEU A 40 -10.06 -2.51 -0.75
CA LEU A 40 -9.36 -3.75 -1.16
C LEU A 40 -8.26 -4.15 -0.18
N MET A 41 -7.41 -3.20 0.25
CA MET A 41 -6.30 -3.49 1.15
C MET A 41 -6.77 -3.97 2.53
N THR A 42 -7.93 -3.51 3.01
CA THR A 42 -8.45 -3.92 4.31
C THR A 42 -9.23 -5.23 4.25
N ALA A 43 -9.84 -5.55 3.11
CA ALA A 43 -10.71 -6.71 2.96
C ALA A 43 -9.95 -7.98 2.51
N THR A 44 -9.10 -7.89 1.48
CA THR A 44 -8.58 -9.09 0.79
C THR A 44 -7.15 -8.99 0.27
N ARG A 45 -6.55 -7.78 0.24
CA ARG A 45 -5.26 -7.54 -0.42
C ARG A 45 -4.23 -6.89 0.53
N PRO A 46 -3.68 -7.65 1.50
CA PRO A 46 -2.63 -7.16 2.39
C PRO A 46 -1.37 -6.68 1.65
N ASP A 47 -1.09 -7.23 0.50
CA ASP A 47 0.07 -6.95 -0.35
C ASP A 47 0.12 -5.50 -0.89
N ILE A 48 -1.01 -4.81 -0.96
CA ILE A 48 -1.04 -3.39 -1.36
C ILE A 48 -1.12 -2.42 -0.17
N ALA A 49 -1.14 -2.90 1.08
CA ALA A 49 -1.37 -2.05 2.25
C ALA A 49 -0.37 -0.90 2.38
N PHE A 50 0.92 -1.18 2.19
CA PHE A 50 1.96 -0.14 2.19
C PHE A 50 1.76 0.88 1.07
N ALA A 51 1.54 0.41 -0.16
CA ALA A 51 1.39 1.26 -1.34
C ALA A 51 0.21 2.23 -1.20
N VAL A 52 -0.94 1.71 -0.75
CA VAL A 52 -2.16 2.51 -0.54
C VAL A 52 -1.97 3.48 0.62
N GLY A 53 -1.38 3.04 1.73
CA GLY A 53 -1.02 3.92 2.85
C GLY A 53 -0.07 5.05 2.44
N TYR A 54 0.84 4.78 1.50
CA TYR A 54 1.78 5.76 0.97
C TYR A 54 1.07 6.83 0.14
N VAL A 55 0.26 6.45 -0.86
CA VAL A 55 -0.44 7.42 -1.72
C VAL A 55 -1.57 8.16 -0.99
N SER A 56 -2.15 7.57 0.05
CA SER A 56 -3.21 8.23 0.84
C SER A 56 -2.75 9.51 1.55
N ARG A 57 -1.45 9.67 1.77
CA ARG A 57 -0.87 10.89 2.39
C ARG A 57 -1.06 12.14 1.54
N PHE A 58 -1.34 11.97 0.24
CA PHE A 58 -1.43 13.06 -0.74
C PHE A 58 -2.87 13.39 -1.13
N MET A 59 -3.88 12.87 -0.42
CA MET A 59 -5.30 13.09 -0.76
C MET A 59 -5.76 14.54 -0.67
N GLU A 60 -5.07 15.37 0.12
CA GLU A 60 -5.45 16.78 0.30
C GLU A 60 -5.07 17.62 -0.93
N ASN A 61 -3.88 17.40 -1.48
CA ASN A 61 -3.39 18.13 -2.66
C ASN A 61 -2.67 17.19 -3.64
N PRO A 62 -3.41 16.31 -4.35
CA PRO A 62 -2.82 15.33 -5.25
C PRO A 62 -2.25 16.00 -6.50
N GLN A 63 -1.07 15.53 -6.91
CA GLN A 63 -0.38 15.97 -8.11
C GLN A 63 -0.24 14.84 -9.10
N GLN A 64 0.22 15.16 -10.33
CA GLN A 64 0.32 14.19 -11.40
C GLN A 64 1.19 12.97 -11.05
N GLU A 65 2.27 13.17 -10.31
CA GLU A 65 3.14 12.08 -9.84
C GLU A 65 2.42 11.12 -8.88
N HIS A 66 1.59 11.67 -7.97
CA HIS A 66 0.76 10.87 -7.06
C HIS A 66 -0.27 10.04 -7.83
N TRP A 67 -0.85 10.62 -8.90
CA TRP A 67 -1.78 9.90 -9.76
C TRP A 67 -1.09 8.76 -10.56
N VAL A 68 0.15 8.98 -11.00
CA VAL A 68 0.95 7.91 -11.63
C VAL A 68 1.18 6.76 -10.66
N ALA A 69 1.46 7.05 -9.38
CA ALA A 69 1.61 6.02 -8.36
C ALA A 69 0.31 5.23 -8.11
N VAL A 70 -0.84 5.91 -8.05
CA VAL A 70 -2.15 5.24 -7.95
C VAL A 70 -2.40 4.33 -9.15
N LYS A 71 -2.14 4.82 -10.38
CA LYS A 71 -2.25 3.99 -11.60
C LYS A 71 -1.33 2.77 -11.57
N ARG A 72 -0.14 2.88 -10.94
CA ARG A 72 0.77 1.75 -10.77
C ARG A 72 0.15 0.66 -9.88
N ILE A 73 -0.52 1.03 -8.79
CA ILE A 73 -1.23 0.05 -7.93
C ILE A 73 -2.31 -0.68 -8.73
N PHE A 74 -3.10 0.02 -9.53
CA PHE A 74 -4.10 -0.62 -10.41
C PHE A 74 -3.47 -1.57 -11.44
N ARG A 75 -2.32 -1.21 -12.01
CA ARG A 75 -1.58 -2.09 -12.93
C ARG A 75 -1.04 -3.34 -12.23
N TYR A 76 -0.60 -3.21 -10.98
CA TYR A 76 -0.22 -4.35 -10.16
C TYR A 76 -1.42 -5.27 -9.89
N LEU A 77 -2.56 -4.71 -9.49
CA LEU A 77 -3.81 -5.45 -9.29
C LEU A 77 -4.26 -6.16 -10.57
N GLN A 78 -4.13 -5.52 -11.73
CA GLN A 78 -4.42 -6.13 -13.03
C GLN A 78 -3.56 -7.39 -13.28
N GLY A 79 -2.29 -7.35 -12.93
CA GLY A 79 -1.37 -8.49 -13.07
C GLY A 79 -1.56 -9.58 -12.01
N THR A 80 -2.29 -9.28 -10.93
CA THR A 80 -2.47 -10.17 -9.78
C THR A 80 -3.94 -10.43 -9.43
N LYS A 81 -4.82 -10.44 -10.43
CA LYS A 81 -6.28 -10.67 -10.25
C LYS A 81 -6.61 -12.00 -9.56
N SER A 82 -5.78 -13.02 -9.79
CA SER A 82 -5.94 -14.34 -9.17
C SER A 82 -5.37 -14.45 -7.76
N HIS A 83 -4.66 -13.42 -7.28
CA HIS A 83 -4.13 -13.41 -5.93
C HIS A 83 -5.22 -13.10 -4.91
N GLY A 84 -5.21 -13.82 -3.81
CA GLY A 84 -6.15 -13.64 -2.72
C GLY A 84 -5.66 -14.35 -1.46
N ILE A 85 -6.41 -14.21 -0.38
CA ILE A 85 -6.17 -14.92 0.87
C ILE A 85 -6.83 -16.30 0.75
N CYS A 86 -6.07 -17.36 0.97
CA CYS A 86 -6.56 -18.73 0.93
C CYS A 86 -6.35 -19.40 2.28
N TYR A 87 -7.44 -19.78 2.94
CA TYR A 87 -7.43 -20.54 4.19
C TYR A 87 -7.51 -22.02 3.87
N GLN A 88 -6.50 -22.78 4.30
CA GLN A 88 -6.46 -24.21 4.09
C GLN A 88 -6.81 -24.97 5.38
N PRO A 89 -7.66 -26.00 5.33
CA PRO A 89 -7.88 -26.86 6.47
C PRO A 89 -6.56 -27.47 6.97
N SER A 90 -6.38 -27.47 8.28
CA SER A 90 -5.21 -28.09 8.93
C SER A 90 -5.61 -28.67 10.27
N ASP A 91 -5.08 -29.86 10.59
CA ASP A 91 -5.28 -30.51 11.90
C ASP A 91 -4.55 -29.77 13.04
N LYS A 92 -3.64 -28.88 12.71
CA LYS A 92 -2.90 -28.08 13.68
C LYS A 92 -3.22 -26.58 13.47
N ILE A 93 -3.64 -25.94 14.56
CA ILE A 93 -3.79 -24.49 14.58
C ILE A 93 -2.37 -23.88 14.59
N ASP A 94 -2.00 -23.25 13.48
CA ASP A 94 -0.75 -22.48 13.35
C ASP A 94 -1.11 -20.99 13.34
N PHE A 95 -0.83 -20.30 14.46
CA PHE A 95 -1.02 -18.87 14.60
C PHE A 95 0.34 -18.20 14.74
N ARG A 96 0.62 -17.25 13.84
CA ARG A 96 1.90 -16.51 13.82
C ARG A 96 1.66 -15.02 13.67
N GLY A 97 2.48 -14.23 14.37
CA GLY A 97 2.55 -12.78 14.22
C GLY A 97 3.91 -12.36 13.66
N TYR A 98 3.88 -11.41 12.75
CA TYR A 98 5.06 -10.76 12.20
C TYR A 98 4.92 -9.25 12.40
N SER A 99 6.01 -8.60 12.76
CA SER A 99 6.09 -7.14 12.82
C SER A 99 7.44 -6.70 12.28
N ASP A 100 7.44 -5.56 11.59
CA ASP A 100 8.63 -4.95 11.04
C ASP A 100 8.50 -3.44 11.05
N ALA A 101 9.61 -2.72 11.03
CA ALA A 101 9.66 -1.28 10.86
C ALA A 101 10.91 -0.90 10.07
N ASP A 102 10.72 -0.08 9.04
CA ASP A 102 11.85 0.56 8.39
C ASP A 102 12.48 1.59 9.33
N TRP A 103 13.76 1.90 9.11
CA TRP A 103 14.41 2.96 9.86
C TRP A 103 14.48 4.24 9.05
N ALA A 104 13.75 5.28 9.51
CA ALA A 104 13.76 6.62 8.92
C ALA A 104 13.54 6.63 7.39
N GLY A 105 12.67 5.73 6.89
CA GLY A 105 12.47 5.50 5.45
C GLY A 105 11.79 6.65 4.71
N ASP A 106 11.09 7.54 5.41
CA ASP A 106 10.52 8.74 4.80
C ASP A 106 11.54 9.87 4.79
N HIS A 107 11.98 10.27 3.59
CA HIS A 107 13.01 11.30 3.43
C HIS A 107 12.52 12.71 3.75
N ALA A 108 11.21 12.96 3.75
CA ALA A 108 10.66 14.29 4.02
C ALA A 108 10.70 14.64 5.51
N ASP A 109 10.42 13.68 6.41
CA ASP A 109 10.36 13.91 7.86
C ASP A 109 11.12 12.86 8.69
N ARG A 110 11.86 11.97 8.04
CA ARG A 110 12.69 10.92 8.67
C ARG A 110 11.91 9.97 9.59
N LYS A 111 10.62 9.83 9.37
CA LYS A 111 9.79 8.91 10.13
C LYS A 111 9.80 7.51 9.52
N SER A 112 9.74 6.53 10.40
CA SER A 112 9.65 5.12 10.04
C SER A 112 8.21 4.71 9.68
N THR A 113 8.07 3.68 8.89
CA THR A 113 6.79 2.99 8.67
C THR A 113 6.83 1.65 9.37
N SER A 114 5.87 1.37 10.22
CA SER A 114 5.72 0.08 10.88
C SER A 114 4.68 -0.76 10.16
N GLY A 115 4.96 -2.05 10.05
CA GLY A 115 4.05 -3.05 9.51
C GLY A 115 3.83 -4.19 10.49
N TYR A 116 2.67 -4.84 10.39
CA TYR A 116 2.41 -6.09 11.07
C TYR A 116 1.52 -7.00 10.21
N ALA A 117 1.64 -8.29 10.43
CA ALA A 117 0.75 -9.30 9.86
C ALA A 117 0.54 -10.45 10.86
N PHE A 118 -0.71 -10.79 11.10
CA PHE A 118 -1.08 -12.00 11.84
C PHE A 118 -1.62 -13.03 10.85
N MET A 119 -1.10 -14.24 10.97
CA MET A 119 -1.42 -15.37 10.11
C MET A 119 -2.12 -16.45 10.91
N LEU A 120 -3.15 -17.05 10.34
CA LEU A 120 -3.82 -18.24 10.86
C LEU A 120 -3.97 -19.26 9.74
N LEU A 121 -3.54 -20.49 9.98
CA LEU A 121 -3.60 -21.58 8.98
C LEU A 121 -2.93 -21.19 7.65
N GLY A 122 -1.81 -20.49 7.72
CA GLY A 122 -1.05 -20.04 6.54
C GLY A 122 -1.61 -18.83 5.81
N ALA A 123 -2.72 -18.24 6.28
CA ALA A 123 -3.35 -17.09 5.64
C ALA A 123 -3.42 -15.87 6.57
N SER A 124 -3.35 -14.66 6.01
CA SER A 124 -3.44 -13.42 6.78
C SER A 124 -4.86 -13.19 7.30
N ILE A 125 -4.99 -12.91 8.61
CA ILE A 125 -6.26 -12.58 9.27
C ILE A 125 -6.32 -11.14 9.76
N SER A 126 -5.16 -10.51 9.99
CA SER A 126 -5.04 -9.10 10.35
C SER A 126 -3.69 -8.57 9.89
N TRP A 127 -3.69 -7.35 9.37
CA TRP A 127 -2.48 -6.70 8.88
C TRP A 127 -2.63 -5.19 8.91
N GLY A 128 -1.51 -4.50 8.87
CA GLY A 128 -1.47 -3.06 8.77
C GLY A 128 -0.10 -2.54 8.39
N SER A 129 -0.08 -1.37 7.80
CA SER A 129 1.12 -0.59 7.53
C SER A 129 0.82 0.86 7.88
N LYS A 130 1.62 1.45 8.77
CA LYS A 130 1.37 2.80 9.28
C LYS A 130 2.67 3.56 9.50
N LYS A 131 2.73 4.78 8.99
CA LYS A 131 3.80 5.72 9.29
C LYS A 131 3.75 6.11 10.77
N GLN A 132 4.89 6.08 11.44
CA GLN A 132 5.00 6.45 12.86
C GLN A 132 4.76 7.95 13.04
N SER A 133 4.19 8.33 14.17
CA SER A 133 3.97 9.74 14.53
C SER A 133 5.23 10.43 15.04
N SER A 134 6.17 9.65 15.58
CA SER A 134 7.46 10.11 16.15
C SER A 134 8.63 9.65 15.29
N VAL A 135 9.76 10.35 15.42
CA VAL A 135 11.06 9.90 14.91
C VAL A 135 11.73 9.10 16.01
N SER A 136 12.21 7.89 15.66
CA SER A 136 13.11 7.14 16.53
C SER A 136 14.54 7.58 16.26
N LEU A 137 15.25 8.02 17.29
CA LEU A 137 16.67 8.36 17.27
C LEU A 137 17.51 7.12 17.52
#